data_cc0db989b648428a8c5f5132f5cb59cd
#
_entry.id   cc0db989b648428a8c5f5132f5cb59cd
#
_cell.length_a   1.000
_cell.length_b   1.000
_cell.length_c   1.000
_cell.angle_alpha   90.00
_cell.angle_beta   90.00
_cell.angle_gamma   90.00
#
_symmetry.space_group_name_H-M   'P 1'
#
loop_
_entity.id
_entity.type
_entity.pdbx_description
1 polymer ?
#
loop_
_entity_poly.entity_id
_entity_poly.type
_entity_poly.pdbx_seq_one_letter_code
_entity_poly.pdbx_strand_id
1 'polypeptide(L)'
;MKKKQQGDVYITEFETITELVHFIETNEPYENFLNRENGCYSLSGSYEFTKTNNFEEAKDLLLHGWEHGTKEIKKQVDVKQTGISTKQKNVYDIVGYQCSVPRYLQGIPTNMINSKPVLQKNKVITINKMANYGYNVDNKTIIKESVKVLQLVNRLEKQGYRVNLNVIFGTYKKNQVITKVRVKNASQRLNI
;
A
#
# COMPACT_ATOMS: atom_id res chain seq x y z
N MET A 1 -5.60 9.04 -11.78
CA MET A 1 -6.47 9.69 -10.78
C MET A 1 -7.93 9.31 -10.98
N LYS A 2 -8.64 8.94 -9.93
CA LYS A 2 -10.09 8.67 -9.97
C LYS A 2 -10.79 9.55 -8.96
N LYS A 3 -11.87 10.21 -9.36
CA LYS A 3 -12.70 11.03 -8.47
C LYS A 3 -14.04 10.33 -8.25
N LYS A 4 -14.47 10.25 -7.01
CA LYS A 4 -15.78 9.70 -6.61
C LYS A 4 -16.43 10.68 -5.65
N GLN A 5 -17.74 10.83 -5.76
CA GLN A 5 -18.54 11.59 -4.79
C GLN A 5 -19.54 10.63 -4.15
N GLN A 6 -19.62 10.65 -2.84
CA GLN A 6 -20.54 9.84 -2.07
C GLN A 6 -21.21 10.75 -1.03
N GLY A 7 -22.39 11.28 -1.36
CA GLY A 7 -23.01 12.35 -0.59
C GLY A 7 -22.15 13.61 -0.57
N ASP A 8 -21.85 14.14 0.62
CA ASP A 8 -20.99 15.31 0.83
C ASP A 8 -19.49 14.96 0.91
N VAL A 9 -19.13 13.72 0.63
CA VAL A 9 -17.74 13.25 0.67
C VAL A 9 -17.17 13.16 -0.74
N TYR A 10 -16.07 13.87 -0.97
CA TYR A 10 -15.30 13.81 -2.21
C TYR A 10 -14.06 12.94 -2.02
N ILE A 11 -13.96 11.84 -2.74
CA ILE A 11 -12.83 10.91 -2.66
C ILE A 11 -12.00 11.04 -3.93
N THR A 12 -10.73 11.39 -3.78
CA THR A 12 -9.75 11.39 -4.86
C THR A 12 -8.75 10.26 -4.65
N GLU A 13 -8.67 9.34 -5.61
CA GLU A 13 -7.80 8.17 -5.54
C GLU A 13 -6.64 8.32 -6.53
N PHE A 14 -5.42 8.13 -6.04
CA PHE A 14 -4.17 8.10 -6.80
C PHE A 14 -3.56 6.71 -6.76
N GLU A 15 -3.07 6.24 -7.91
CA GLU A 15 -2.45 4.91 -8.03
C GLU A 15 -0.98 4.91 -7.57
N THR A 16 -0.34 6.10 -7.54
CA THR A 16 1.05 6.27 -7.10
C THR A 16 1.24 7.60 -6.38
N ILE A 17 2.32 7.69 -5.59
CA ILE A 17 2.74 8.96 -4.96
C ILE A 17 3.14 9.98 -6.03
N THR A 18 3.80 9.55 -7.11
CA THR A 18 4.19 10.42 -8.23
C THR A 18 2.98 11.07 -8.89
N GLU A 19 1.87 10.32 -9.05
CA GLU A 19 0.62 10.86 -9.58
C GLU A 19 0.02 11.93 -8.66
N LEU A 20 0.09 11.74 -7.34
CA LEU A 20 -0.32 12.72 -6.36
C LEU A 20 0.53 14.00 -6.47
N VAL A 21 1.84 13.87 -6.51
CA VAL A 21 2.77 15.01 -6.61
C VAL A 21 2.50 15.81 -7.89
N HIS A 22 2.40 15.13 -9.02
CA HIS A 22 2.08 15.79 -10.30
C HIS A 22 0.73 16.52 -10.25
N PHE A 23 -0.28 15.91 -9.60
CA PHE A 23 -1.58 16.56 -9.41
C PHE A 23 -1.47 17.84 -8.58
N ILE A 24 -0.68 17.83 -7.51
CA ILE A 24 -0.46 19.01 -6.66
C ILE A 24 0.27 20.11 -7.43
N GLU A 25 1.27 19.76 -8.24
CA GLU A 25 2.04 20.71 -9.05
C GLU A 25 1.21 21.36 -10.17
N THR A 26 0.29 20.62 -10.77
CA THR A 26 -0.49 21.08 -11.92
C THR A 26 -1.80 21.77 -11.55
N ASN A 27 -2.28 21.61 -10.31
CA ASN A 27 -3.52 22.25 -9.87
C ASN A 27 -3.19 23.39 -8.92
N GLU A 28 -3.44 24.60 -9.39
CA GLU A 28 -3.19 25.90 -8.73
C GLU A 28 -3.97 26.24 -7.43
N PRO A 29 -4.64 25.35 -6.69
CA PRO A 29 -5.31 25.78 -5.46
C PRO A 29 -4.33 26.17 -4.34
N TYR A 30 -3.02 26.01 -4.54
CA TYR A 30 -2.03 26.18 -3.48
C TYR A 30 -1.71 27.64 -3.17
N GLU A 31 -1.65 28.51 -4.18
CA GLU A 31 -1.43 29.95 -3.95
C GLU A 31 -2.57 30.59 -3.14
N ASN A 32 -3.81 30.18 -3.40
CA ASN A 32 -4.97 30.65 -2.65
C ASN A 32 -5.05 30.09 -1.22
N PHE A 33 -4.35 29.00 -0.91
CA PHE A 33 -4.34 28.42 0.43
C PHE A 33 -3.28 29.08 1.33
N LEU A 34 -2.16 29.50 0.75
CA LEU A 34 -1.09 30.22 1.44
C LEU A 34 -1.43 31.70 1.63
N ASN A 35 -2.22 32.31 0.75
CA ASN A 35 -2.60 33.72 0.78
C ASN A 35 -3.89 34.02 1.57
N ARG A 36 -4.42 33.07 2.32
CA ARG A 36 -5.55 33.37 3.23
C ARG A 36 -5.01 34.11 4.46
N GLU A 37 -5.14 35.41 4.43
CA GLU A 37 -4.79 36.36 5.51
C GLU A 37 -5.43 36.05 6.89
N ASN A 38 -6.33 35.08 6.99
CA ASN A 38 -7.03 34.69 8.21
C ASN A 38 -6.72 33.26 8.68
N GLY A 39 -5.65 32.62 8.20
CA GLY A 39 -5.23 31.30 8.65
C GLY A 39 -4.32 31.38 9.87
N CYS A 40 -4.70 30.77 10.97
CA CYS A 40 -3.94 30.65 12.23
C CYS A 40 -2.61 29.86 12.11
N TYR A 41 -1.95 29.90 10.99
CA TYR A 41 -0.72 29.14 10.78
C TYR A 41 0.45 30.11 10.62
N SER A 42 1.14 30.37 11.74
CA SER A 42 2.47 30.97 11.66
C SER A 42 3.41 29.99 10.93
N LEU A 43 4.32 30.49 10.11
CA LEU A 43 5.34 29.67 9.44
C LEU A 43 6.13 28.80 10.44
N SER A 44 6.38 29.30 11.66
CA SER A 44 7.03 28.58 12.74
C SER A 44 6.19 27.38 13.23
N GLY A 45 4.88 27.55 13.41
CA GLY A 45 3.99 26.45 13.81
C GLY A 45 3.85 25.36 12.74
N SER A 46 3.91 25.72 11.46
CA SER A 46 3.91 24.76 10.36
C SER A 46 5.18 23.91 10.36
N TYR A 47 6.36 24.52 10.57
CA TYR A 47 7.63 23.80 10.66
C TYR A 47 7.67 22.82 11.84
N GLU A 48 7.19 23.23 13.01
CA GLU A 48 7.15 22.34 14.19
C GLU A 48 6.29 21.10 13.94
N PHE A 49 5.24 21.24 13.15
CA PHE A 49 4.34 20.12 12.82
C PHE A 49 4.85 19.27 11.66
N THR A 50 5.21 19.90 10.54
CA THR A 50 5.60 19.20 9.31
C THR A 50 7.05 18.74 9.30
N LYS A 51 7.91 19.41 10.10
CA LYS A 51 9.36 19.28 10.10
C LYS A 51 9.98 19.59 8.73
N THR A 52 9.29 20.41 7.93
CA THR A 52 9.76 20.89 6.63
C THR A 52 9.65 22.41 6.56
N ASN A 53 10.64 23.07 5.94
CA ASN A 53 10.70 24.53 5.85
C ASN A 53 9.83 25.07 4.70
N ASN A 54 9.66 24.27 3.65
CA ASN A 54 8.94 24.69 2.46
C ASN A 54 8.30 23.49 1.76
N PHE A 55 7.53 23.78 0.73
CA PHE A 55 6.82 22.74 -0.05
C PHE A 55 7.76 21.82 -0.84
N GLU A 56 8.86 22.37 -1.36
CA GLU A 56 9.83 21.55 -2.13
C GLU A 56 10.49 20.50 -1.25
N GLU A 57 10.85 20.85 -0.01
CA GLU A 57 11.37 19.89 0.97
C GLU A 57 10.32 18.81 1.33
N ALA A 58 9.06 19.21 1.52
CA ALA A 58 7.97 18.27 1.77
C ALA A 58 7.72 17.32 0.59
N LYS A 59 7.81 17.84 -0.64
CA LYS A 59 7.70 17.07 -1.88
C LYS A 59 8.84 16.06 -2.01
N ASP A 60 10.06 16.48 -1.74
CA ASP A 60 11.24 15.63 -1.76
C ASP A 60 11.11 14.46 -0.76
N LEU A 61 10.70 14.75 0.48
CA LEU A 61 10.43 13.72 1.48
C LEU A 61 9.29 12.77 1.08
N LEU A 62 8.29 13.26 0.35
CA LEU A 62 7.20 12.44 -0.14
C LEU A 62 7.66 11.48 -1.24
N LEU A 63 8.55 11.91 -2.13
CA LEU A 63 9.07 11.13 -3.24
C LEU A 63 10.19 10.16 -2.83
N HIS A 64 11.11 10.60 -1.99
CA HIS A 64 12.31 9.85 -1.62
C HIS A 64 12.24 9.23 -0.23
N GLY A 65 11.25 9.65 0.57
CA GLY A 65 11.01 9.14 1.92
C GLY A 65 11.87 9.85 2.98
N TRP A 66 11.49 9.62 4.23
CA TRP A 66 12.20 10.13 5.40
C TRP A 66 13.25 9.12 5.86
N GLU A 67 14.51 9.39 5.51
CA GLU A 67 15.62 8.45 5.70
C GLU A 67 15.79 7.98 7.15
N HIS A 68 15.71 8.90 8.12
CA HIS A 68 15.83 8.54 9.54
C HIS A 68 14.70 7.62 9.99
N GLY A 69 13.45 7.95 9.66
CA GLY A 69 12.30 7.10 9.98
C GLY A 69 12.36 5.74 9.30
N THR A 70 12.81 5.69 8.06
CA THR A 70 13.02 4.44 7.31
C THR A 70 14.06 3.55 7.97
N LYS A 71 15.19 4.10 8.45
CA LYS A 71 16.21 3.35 9.19
C LYS A 71 15.65 2.76 10.50
N GLU A 72 14.86 3.53 11.24
CA GLU A 72 14.24 3.05 12.48
C GLU A 72 13.18 1.96 12.23
N ILE A 73 12.40 2.09 11.16
CA ILE A 73 11.43 1.07 10.75
C ILE A 73 12.15 -0.22 10.34
N LYS A 74 13.20 -0.12 9.53
CA LYS A 74 13.99 -1.29 9.07
C LYS A 74 14.58 -2.11 10.22
N LYS A 75 15.00 -1.48 11.30
CA LYS A 75 15.49 -2.17 12.51
C LYS A 75 14.41 -3.03 13.17
N GLN A 76 13.13 -2.65 13.04
CA GLN A 76 12.01 -3.27 13.74
C GLN A 76 11.18 -4.22 12.88
N VAL A 77 11.31 -4.13 11.56
CA VAL A 77 10.55 -4.95 10.62
C VAL A 77 11.48 -5.93 9.90
N ASP A 78 11.41 -7.20 10.29
CA ASP A 78 12.12 -8.28 9.58
C ASP A 78 11.32 -8.66 8.33
N VAL A 79 11.67 -8.05 7.20
CA VAL A 79 11.09 -8.36 5.88
C VAL A 79 11.81 -9.58 5.33
N LYS A 80 11.46 -10.77 5.77
CA LYS A 80 11.90 -12.00 5.10
C LYS A 80 11.19 -12.10 3.76
N GLN A 81 11.96 -12.22 2.69
CA GLN A 81 11.43 -12.40 1.35
C GLN A 81 10.60 -13.70 1.31
N THR A 82 9.29 -13.57 1.24
CA THR A 82 8.42 -14.70 1.00
C THR A 82 8.39 -14.99 -0.49
N GLY A 83 8.73 -16.22 -0.86
CA GLY A 83 8.61 -16.70 -2.24
C GLY A 83 7.17 -16.64 -2.74
N ILE A 84 7.00 -16.68 -4.05
CA ILE A 84 5.69 -16.91 -4.67
C ILE A 84 5.19 -18.26 -4.18
N SER A 85 4.06 -18.28 -3.49
CA SER A 85 3.45 -19.53 -3.06
C SER A 85 2.93 -20.29 -4.28
N THR A 86 3.63 -21.35 -4.67
CA THR A 86 3.16 -22.30 -5.65
C THR A 86 2.52 -23.48 -4.90
N LYS A 87 1.28 -23.79 -5.21
CA LYS A 87 0.65 -25.04 -4.77
C LYS A 87 0.91 -26.13 -5.79
N GLN A 88 1.32 -27.30 -5.33
CA GLN A 88 1.33 -28.50 -6.15
C GLN A 88 -0.12 -28.94 -6.39
N LYS A 89 -0.49 -29.09 -7.64
CA LYS A 89 -1.80 -29.60 -8.02
C LYS A 89 -1.61 -30.88 -8.84
N ASN A 90 -2.27 -31.94 -8.40
CA ASN A 90 -2.30 -33.16 -9.16
C ASN A 90 -3.15 -32.96 -10.42
N VAL A 91 -2.59 -33.28 -11.57
CA VAL A 91 -3.23 -33.23 -12.89
C VAL A 91 -3.03 -34.59 -13.57
N TYR A 92 -3.96 -34.97 -14.42
CA TYR A 92 -3.77 -36.14 -15.26
C TYR A 92 -2.90 -35.78 -16.46
N ASP A 93 -1.90 -36.63 -16.72
CA ASP A 93 -0.93 -36.45 -17.80
C ASP A 93 -0.56 -37.81 -18.42
N ILE A 94 0.22 -37.78 -19.50
CA ILE A 94 0.78 -38.99 -20.12
C ILE A 94 1.90 -39.56 -19.24
N VAL A 95 2.59 -38.71 -18.50
CA VAL A 95 3.70 -39.05 -17.59
C VAL A 95 3.38 -38.59 -16.17
N GLY A 96 3.63 -39.42 -15.19
CA GLY A 96 3.38 -39.09 -13.79
C GLY A 96 3.97 -40.10 -12.82
N TYR A 97 3.81 -39.86 -11.53
CA TYR A 97 4.33 -40.71 -10.46
C TYR A 97 3.38 -41.85 -10.06
N GLN A 98 2.10 -41.76 -10.43
CA GLN A 98 1.09 -42.76 -10.08
C GLN A 98 0.10 -42.93 -11.22
N CYS A 99 -0.26 -44.19 -11.52
CA CYS A 99 -1.28 -44.52 -12.50
C CYS A 99 -2.69 -44.40 -11.90
N SER A 100 -3.60 -43.78 -12.62
CA SER A 100 -5.03 -43.80 -12.32
C SER A 100 -5.66 -45.04 -12.95
N VAL A 101 -5.83 -46.10 -12.17
CA VAL A 101 -6.37 -47.39 -12.63
C VAL A 101 -7.70 -47.23 -13.40
N PRO A 102 -8.69 -46.45 -12.94
CA PRO A 102 -9.93 -46.26 -13.69
C PRO A 102 -9.72 -45.70 -15.10
N ARG A 103 -8.84 -44.69 -15.24
CA ARG A 103 -8.54 -44.06 -16.55
C ARG A 103 -7.73 -44.97 -17.46
N TYR A 104 -6.82 -45.76 -16.89
CA TYR A 104 -6.06 -46.76 -17.62
C TYR A 104 -6.98 -47.82 -18.22
N LEU A 105 -7.91 -48.36 -17.42
CA LEU A 105 -8.87 -49.35 -17.88
C LEU A 105 -9.86 -48.84 -18.93
N GLN A 106 -10.09 -47.52 -18.94
CA GLN A 106 -10.90 -46.84 -19.95
C GLN A 106 -10.11 -46.50 -21.23
N GLY A 107 -8.83 -46.84 -21.31
CA GLY A 107 -7.98 -46.54 -22.44
C GLY A 107 -7.67 -45.06 -22.64
N ILE A 108 -7.82 -44.23 -21.59
CA ILE A 108 -7.56 -42.80 -21.68
C ILE A 108 -6.05 -42.57 -21.66
N PRO A 109 -5.44 -41.89 -22.67
CA PRO A 109 -3.99 -41.70 -22.74
C PRO A 109 -3.41 -40.94 -21.56
N THR A 110 -4.14 -39.94 -21.03
CA THR A 110 -3.73 -39.16 -19.84
C THR A 110 -4.15 -39.85 -18.56
N ASN A 111 -3.56 -41.02 -18.28
CA ASN A 111 -3.93 -41.86 -17.13
C ASN A 111 -2.94 -41.80 -15.97
N MET A 112 -1.85 -41.04 -16.10
CA MET A 112 -0.87 -40.84 -15.03
C MET A 112 -1.19 -39.59 -14.23
N ILE A 113 -1.01 -39.66 -12.91
CA ILE A 113 -1.12 -38.51 -12.02
C ILE A 113 0.25 -37.84 -11.94
N ASN A 114 0.32 -36.56 -12.32
CA ASN A 114 1.51 -35.76 -12.28
C ASN A 114 1.27 -34.54 -11.36
N SER A 115 2.29 -34.11 -10.61
CA SER A 115 2.21 -32.96 -9.73
C SER A 115 2.82 -31.77 -10.42
N LYS A 116 1.99 -30.82 -10.84
CA LYS A 116 2.46 -29.59 -11.50
C LYS A 116 2.34 -28.39 -10.57
N PRO A 117 3.36 -27.51 -10.53
CA PRO A 117 3.26 -26.26 -9.77
C PRO A 117 2.21 -25.35 -10.45
N VAL A 118 1.16 -25.03 -9.73
CA VAL A 118 0.13 -24.10 -10.19
C VAL A 118 0.24 -22.81 -9.39
N LEU A 119 0.27 -21.68 -10.08
CA LEU A 119 0.20 -20.40 -9.43
C LEU A 119 -1.11 -20.30 -8.65
N GLN A 120 -1.01 -20.19 -7.33
CA GLN A 120 -2.19 -19.99 -6.50
C GLN A 120 -2.76 -18.61 -6.80
N LYS A 121 -4.06 -18.52 -7.14
CA LYS A 121 -4.78 -17.24 -7.17
C LYS A 121 -4.87 -16.74 -5.72
N ASN A 122 -3.95 -15.90 -5.33
CA ASN A 122 -3.91 -15.37 -3.99
C ASN A 122 -5.06 -14.36 -3.82
N LYS A 123 -5.78 -14.46 -2.70
CA LYS A 123 -6.78 -13.45 -2.34
C LYS A 123 -6.10 -12.12 -2.11
N VAL A 124 -6.67 -11.05 -2.68
CA VAL A 124 -6.17 -9.68 -2.50
C VAL A 124 -6.88 -9.04 -1.32
N ILE A 125 -6.11 -8.50 -0.38
CA ILE A 125 -6.59 -7.75 0.77
C ILE A 125 -6.16 -6.29 0.58
N THR A 126 -7.07 -5.36 0.81
CA THR A 126 -6.76 -3.93 0.78
C THR A 126 -6.75 -3.38 2.20
N ILE A 127 -5.62 -2.82 2.61
CA ILE A 127 -5.44 -2.14 3.88
C ILE A 127 -5.44 -0.63 3.61
N ASN A 128 -6.27 0.10 4.33
CA ASN A 128 -6.33 1.55 4.28
C ASN A 128 -5.78 2.10 5.61
N LYS A 129 -4.61 2.74 5.56
CA LYS A 129 -3.99 3.40 6.71
C LYS A 129 -4.35 4.88 6.69
N MET A 130 -5.02 5.35 7.72
CA MET A 130 -5.23 6.78 7.91
C MET A 130 -3.92 7.44 8.37
N ALA A 131 -3.56 8.55 7.72
CA ALA A 131 -2.34 9.31 8.01
C ALA A 131 -2.63 10.69 8.61
N ASN A 132 -3.86 10.93 9.03
CA ASN A 132 -4.19 12.15 9.77
C ASN A 132 -3.81 11.96 11.24
N TYR A 133 -2.79 12.68 11.65
CA TYR A 133 -2.38 12.73 13.04
C TYR A 133 -2.67 14.12 13.62
N GLY A 134 -3.05 14.17 14.89
CA GLY A 134 -3.18 15.43 15.61
C GLY A 134 -1.81 16.04 15.93
N TYR A 135 -1.76 17.32 16.18
CA TYR A 135 -0.55 18.07 16.54
C TYR A 135 0.23 17.44 17.72
N ASN A 136 -0.50 16.82 18.66
CA ASN A 136 0.09 16.24 19.88
C ASN A 136 0.68 14.83 19.69
N VAL A 137 0.66 14.28 18.46
CA VAL A 137 1.17 12.93 18.23
C VAL A 137 2.67 12.96 17.95
N ASP A 138 3.44 12.32 18.82
CA ASP A 138 4.89 12.22 18.68
C ASP A 138 5.30 11.32 17.50
N ASN A 139 6.40 11.69 16.85
CA ASN A 139 7.00 10.93 15.74
C ASN A 139 7.27 9.46 16.09
N LYS A 140 7.67 9.18 17.34
CA LYS A 140 7.88 7.80 17.83
C LYS A 140 6.60 6.96 17.79
N THR A 141 5.46 7.58 18.07
CA THR A 141 4.15 6.92 18.00
C THR A 141 3.79 6.62 16.55
N ILE A 142 4.02 7.57 15.64
CA ILE A 142 3.78 7.40 14.19
C ILE A 142 4.65 6.24 13.65
N ILE A 143 5.93 6.18 14.03
CA ILE A 143 6.84 5.10 13.65
C ILE A 143 6.32 3.75 14.17
N LYS A 144 5.95 3.66 15.47
CA LYS A 144 5.43 2.42 16.06
C LYS A 144 4.17 1.91 15.35
N GLU A 145 3.25 2.81 15.01
CA GLU A 145 2.05 2.43 14.26
C GLU A 145 2.36 1.98 12.83
N SER A 146 3.29 2.67 12.16
CA SER A 146 3.74 2.29 10.83
C SER A 146 4.40 0.90 10.84
N VAL A 147 5.23 0.62 11.82
CA VAL A 147 5.83 -0.72 12.05
C VAL A 147 4.75 -1.78 12.19
N LYS A 148 3.70 -1.55 13.00
CA LYS A 148 2.60 -2.51 13.17
C LYS A 148 1.88 -2.81 11.86
N VAL A 149 1.61 -1.77 11.05
CA VAL A 149 0.97 -1.93 9.74
C VAL A 149 1.86 -2.74 8.79
N LEU A 150 3.16 -2.45 8.73
CA LEU A 150 4.10 -3.17 7.88
C LEU A 150 4.28 -4.63 8.34
N GLN A 151 4.32 -4.88 9.64
CA GLN A 151 4.33 -6.24 10.20
C GLN A 151 3.05 -7.01 9.85
N LEU A 152 1.88 -6.35 9.88
CA LEU A 152 0.61 -6.95 9.45
C LEU A 152 0.65 -7.32 7.98
N VAL A 153 1.10 -6.40 7.10
CA VAL A 153 1.28 -6.67 5.67
C VAL A 153 2.19 -7.87 5.45
N ASN A 154 3.36 -7.89 6.11
CA ASN A 154 4.31 -8.99 6.00
C ASN A 154 3.72 -10.33 6.48
N ARG A 155 2.95 -10.33 7.57
CA ARG A 155 2.25 -11.52 8.08
C ARG A 155 1.24 -12.05 7.08
N LEU A 156 0.42 -11.17 6.49
CA LEU A 156 -0.58 -11.56 5.49
C LEU A 156 0.08 -12.11 4.22
N GLU A 157 1.16 -11.50 3.77
CA GLU A 157 1.90 -12.00 2.60
C GLU A 157 2.56 -13.36 2.87
N LYS A 158 3.06 -13.60 4.09
CA LYS A 158 3.54 -14.93 4.50
C LYS A 158 2.44 -15.99 4.52
N GLN A 159 1.20 -15.60 4.79
CA GLN A 159 0.03 -16.49 4.74
C GLN A 159 -0.48 -16.72 3.31
N GLY A 160 0.17 -16.14 2.28
CA GLY A 160 -0.19 -16.30 0.89
C GLY A 160 -1.24 -15.30 0.39
N TYR A 161 -1.59 -14.28 1.15
CA TYR A 161 -2.42 -13.18 0.66
C TYR A 161 -1.57 -12.20 -0.17
N ARG A 162 -2.23 -11.43 -1.01
CA ARG A 162 -1.65 -10.27 -1.69
C ARG A 162 -2.24 -9.01 -1.09
N VAL A 163 -1.40 -8.03 -0.78
CA VAL A 163 -1.85 -6.85 -0.04
C VAL A 163 -1.67 -5.58 -0.86
N ASN A 164 -2.77 -4.84 -1.03
CA ASN A 164 -2.75 -3.44 -1.42
C ASN A 164 -2.69 -2.60 -0.15
N LEU A 165 -1.73 -1.68 -0.06
CA LEU A 165 -1.66 -0.72 1.03
C LEU A 165 -1.94 0.67 0.47
N ASN A 166 -2.97 1.32 1.00
CA ASN A 166 -3.29 2.71 0.68
C ASN A 166 -3.09 3.56 1.93
N VAL A 167 -2.64 4.78 1.72
CA VAL A 167 -2.62 5.83 2.73
C VAL A 167 -3.78 6.79 2.44
N ILE A 168 -4.52 7.14 3.49
CA ILE A 168 -5.69 8.01 3.40
C ILE A 168 -5.42 9.26 4.20
N PHE A 169 -5.67 10.41 3.56
CA PHE A 169 -5.68 11.72 4.18
C PHE A 169 -7.09 12.29 4.05
N GLY A 170 -7.58 12.96 5.07
CA GLY A 170 -8.90 13.56 5.02
C GLY A 170 -8.93 14.93 5.68
N THR A 171 -9.76 15.84 5.17
CA THR A 171 -10.08 17.11 5.81
C THR A 171 -11.48 17.04 6.38
N TYR A 172 -11.63 17.35 7.68
CA TYR A 172 -12.92 17.39 8.36
C TYR A 172 -13.52 18.80 8.29
N LYS A 173 -13.82 19.29 7.08
CA LYS A 173 -14.61 20.52 6.88
C LYS A 173 -15.99 20.15 6.35
N LYS A 174 -16.86 21.13 6.21
CA LYS A 174 -18.26 20.99 5.75
C LYS A 174 -18.42 20.13 4.48
N ASN A 175 -17.38 20.12 3.61
CA ASN A 175 -17.22 19.16 2.52
C ASN A 175 -16.02 18.28 2.87
N GLN A 176 -16.25 17.01 3.19
CA GLN A 176 -15.17 16.07 3.49
C GLN A 176 -14.43 15.71 2.20
N VAL A 177 -13.16 16.08 2.13
CA VAL A 177 -12.29 15.67 1.02
C VAL A 177 -11.37 14.57 1.54
N ILE A 178 -11.47 13.41 0.95
CA ILE A 178 -10.62 12.25 1.25
C ILE A 178 -9.68 12.03 0.07
N THR A 179 -8.39 12.10 0.34
CA THR A 179 -7.35 11.74 -0.60
C THR A 179 -6.80 10.37 -0.25
N LYS A 180 -6.83 9.44 -1.20
CA LYS A 180 -6.36 8.08 -1.04
C LYS A 180 -5.25 7.81 -2.03
N VAL A 181 -4.08 7.42 -1.54
CA VAL A 181 -2.89 7.14 -2.34
C VAL A 181 -2.47 5.69 -2.15
N ARG A 182 -2.25 4.98 -3.24
CA ARG A 182 -1.71 3.62 -3.19
C ARG A 182 -0.20 3.69 -3.04
N VAL A 183 0.31 3.18 -1.91
CA VAL A 183 1.74 3.12 -1.63
C VAL A 183 2.33 1.73 -1.90
N LYS A 184 1.50 0.69 -1.93
CA LYS A 184 1.90 -0.66 -2.30
C LYS A 184 0.80 -1.36 -3.11
N ASN A 185 1.19 -1.93 -4.24
CA ASN A 185 0.29 -2.75 -5.05
C ASN A 185 0.39 -4.23 -4.65
N ALA A 186 -0.71 -4.96 -4.77
CA ALA A 186 -0.77 -6.40 -4.52
C ALA A 186 0.16 -7.22 -5.43
N SER A 187 0.51 -6.72 -6.63
CA SER A 187 1.47 -7.36 -7.54
C SER A 187 2.92 -7.18 -7.12
N GLN A 188 3.20 -6.23 -6.26
CA GLN A 188 4.55 -5.91 -5.77
C GLN A 188 4.80 -6.55 -4.41
N ARG A 189 6.06 -6.86 -4.12
CA ARG A 189 6.49 -7.25 -2.77
C ARG A 189 6.60 -6.02 -1.88
N LEU A 190 6.48 -6.24 -0.57
CA LEU A 190 6.77 -5.18 0.40
C LEU A 190 8.28 -4.86 0.31
N ASN A 191 8.59 -3.60 0.03
CA ASN A 191 9.93 -3.03 0.08
C ASN A 191 9.91 -1.86 1.06
N ILE A 192 10.88 -1.80 1.99
CA ILE A 192 10.99 -0.78 3.02
C ILE A 192 12.35 -0.10 2.90
#